data_cb4a85373ca0958f8fc8b6319b05f089
#
_entry.id   cb4a85373ca0958f8fc8b6319b05f089
#
_cell.length_a   1.000
_cell.length_b   1.000
_cell.length_c   1.000
_cell.angle_alpha   90.00
_cell.angle_beta   90.00
_cell.angle_gamma   90.00
#
_symmetry.space_group_name_H-M   'P 1'
#
loop_
_entity.id
_entity.type
_entity.pdbx_description
1 polymer ?
#
loop_
_entity_poly.entity_id
_entity_poly.type
_entity_poly.pdbx_seq_one_letter_code
_entity_poly.pdbx_strand_id
1 'polypeptide(L)'
;MDLLLSASIDEDQRHTLHERASAGELHESVGPAMEIGYITLLSNQKPFQEPNLRRALAVSLDRREISERVSYGLRRPLKALVPPSLAGGTTAPWPEHNPEQARELLQAAGYCNGSALRFPLTFRSNVPADKLLALTWQAQVQRDLSECMVLDLDGVESTTIYRQLGEGAFKAVMLDWRGSYPDPEAYLTPLLSCTSVEGNICMEGEAAISGSFWSAPGLQTALLKSDTLTGDARRTALDRVDHLSADGAAYIPVWLDSPRAWAQLNLNPPRFDGSGQLMLAELERRQDGASKKGATNN
;
A
#
# COMPACT_ATOMS: atom_id res chain seq x y z
N MET A 1 10.11 -9.55 -27.75
CA MET A 1 10.30 -9.37 -26.28
C MET A 1 9.91 -10.67 -25.61
N ASP A 2 10.80 -11.26 -24.83
CA ASP A 2 10.62 -12.61 -24.30
C ASP A 2 10.07 -12.62 -22.87
N LEU A 3 10.29 -11.53 -22.12
CA LEU A 3 9.88 -11.35 -20.72
C LEU A 3 9.45 -9.91 -20.45
N LEU A 4 8.39 -9.72 -19.68
CA LEU A 4 7.90 -8.43 -19.16
C LEU A 4 7.70 -8.50 -17.66
N LEU A 5 7.96 -7.40 -16.96
CA LEU A 5 7.74 -7.24 -15.51
C LEU A 5 6.65 -6.21 -15.25
N SER A 6 5.84 -6.42 -14.22
CA SER A 6 4.76 -5.50 -13.83
C SER A 6 5.24 -4.09 -13.51
N ALA A 7 6.47 -3.93 -13.00
CA ALA A 7 7.06 -2.62 -12.71
C ALA A 7 7.36 -1.76 -13.95
N SER A 8 7.32 -2.35 -15.17
CA SER A 8 7.70 -1.68 -16.42
C SER A 8 6.51 -1.30 -17.29
N ILE A 9 5.28 -1.55 -16.85
CA ILE A 9 4.06 -1.41 -17.64
C ILE A 9 2.93 -0.78 -16.81
N ASP A 10 1.96 -0.17 -17.50
CA ASP A 10 0.76 0.39 -16.87
C ASP A 10 -0.30 -0.67 -16.53
N GLU A 11 -1.37 -0.25 -15.87
CA GLU A 11 -2.40 -1.16 -15.35
C GLU A 11 -3.24 -1.81 -16.47
N ASP A 12 -3.50 -1.11 -17.57
CA ASP A 12 -4.24 -1.65 -18.72
C ASP A 12 -3.40 -2.74 -19.43
N GLN A 13 -2.10 -2.51 -19.53
CA GLN A 13 -1.16 -3.50 -20.06
C GLN A 13 -1.05 -4.71 -19.13
N ARG A 14 -1.01 -4.50 -17.80
CA ARG A 14 -1.02 -5.59 -16.80
C ARG A 14 -2.28 -6.44 -16.94
N HIS A 15 -3.44 -5.80 -17.05
CA HIS A 15 -4.71 -6.48 -17.23
C HIS A 15 -4.74 -7.29 -18.54
N THR A 16 -4.38 -6.66 -19.67
CA THR A 16 -4.32 -7.33 -20.98
C THR A 16 -3.41 -8.55 -20.96
N LEU A 17 -2.24 -8.45 -20.33
CA LEU A 17 -1.29 -9.58 -20.22
C LEU A 17 -1.82 -10.69 -19.31
N HIS A 18 -2.53 -10.32 -18.24
CA HIS A 18 -3.21 -11.28 -17.37
C HIS A 18 -4.29 -12.07 -18.12
N GLU A 19 -5.12 -11.40 -18.93
CA GLU A 19 -6.15 -12.06 -19.75
C GLU A 19 -5.51 -12.99 -20.79
N ARG A 20 -4.46 -12.56 -21.48
CA ARG A 20 -3.73 -13.39 -22.44
C ARG A 20 -3.06 -14.61 -21.78
N ALA A 21 -2.53 -14.46 -20.59
CA ALA A 21 -1.99 -15.58 -19.84
C ALA A 21 -3.09 -16.55 -19.40
N SER A 22 -4.26 -16.04 -19.00
CA SER A 22 -5.44 -16.85 -18.67
C SER A 22 -5.98 -17.60 -19.90
N ALA A 23 -5.82 -17.05 -21.09
CA ALA A 23 -6.12 -17.72 -22.37
C ALA A 23 -5.04 -18.72 -22.80
N GLY A 24 -3.94 -18.87 -22.05
CA GLY A 24 -2.85 -19.80 -22.37
C GLY A 24 -1.88 -19.32 -23.45
N GLU A 25 -1.88 -18.02 -23.77
CA GLU A 25 -1.01 -17.43 -24.78
C GLU A 25 0.37 -17.04 -24.23
N LEU A 26 0.49 -16.90 -22.91
CA LEU A 26 1.68 -16.51 -22.18
C LEU A 26 1.79 -17.31 -20.88
N HIS A 27 2.99 -17.41 -20.33
CA HIS A 27 3.18 -17.74 -18.93
C HIS A 27 3.02 -16.48 -18.08
N GLU A 28 2.19 -16.53 -17.04
CA GLU A 28 2.18 -15.54 -15.96
C GLU A 28 2.70 -16.18 -14.68
N SER A 29 3.55 -15.46 -13.98
CA SER A 29 3.97 -15.82 -12.63
C SER A 29 3.76 -14.65 -11.70
N VAL A 30 3.27 -14.94 -10.50
CA VAL A 30 2.95 -13.98 -9.45
C VAL A 30 3.85 -14.26 -8.26
N GLY A 31 4.63 -13.28 -7.85
CA GLY A 31 5.47 -13.35 -6.66
C GLY A 31 4.69 -13.08 -5.38
N PRO A 32 5.36 -13.18 -4.22
CA PRO A 32 4.74 -12.90 -2.93
C PRO A 32 4.23 -11.46 -2.87
N ALA A 33 3.05 -11.27 -2.29
CA ALA A 33 2.44 -9.96 -2.11
C ALA A 33 3.12 -9.25 -0.94
N MET A 34 4.02 -8.33 -1.26
CA MET A 34 4.91 -7.66 -0.31
C MET A 34 4.91 -6.13 -0.43
N GLU A 35 4.25 -5.57 -1.43
CA GLU A 35 4.19 -4.12 -1.62
C GLU A 35 2.84 -3.58 -1.15
N ILE A 36 2.87 -2.68 -0.17
CA ILE A 36 1.68 -2.00 0.34
C ILE A 36 1.58 -0.60 -0.26
N GLY A 37 0.39 -0.24 -0.76
CA GLY A 37 0.06 1.14 -1.10
C GLY A 37 -0.73 1.77 0.02
N TYR A 38 -0.39 3.00 0.39
CA TYR A 38 -1.01 3.70 1.51
C TYR A 38 -1.03 5.22 1.30
N ILE A 39 -1.82 5.91 2.10
CA ILE A 39 -1.85 7.37 2.19
C ILE A 39 -1.27 7.76 3.53
N THR A 40 -0.29 8.66 3.54
CA THR A 40 0.25 9.30 4.75
C THR A 40 -0.50 10.60 5.02
N LEU A 41 -0.85 10.84 6.28
CA LEU A 41 -1.50 12.07 6.75
C LEU A 41 -0.56 12.84 7.68
N LEU A 42 -0.33 14.13 7.39
CA LEU A 42 0.52 15.01 8.17
C LEU A 42 -0.10 15.33 9.55
N SER A 43 0.27 14.58 10.58
CA SER A 43 -0.41 14.60 11.89
C SER A 43 0.08 15.68 12.85
N ASN A 44 1.17 16.39 12.54
CA ASN A 44 1.70 17.48 13.37
C ASN A 44 1.11 18.86 13.03
N GLN A 45 0.22 18.95 12.04
CA GLN A 45 -0.39 20.20 11.59
C GLN A 45 -1.89 20.03 11.34
N LYS A 46 -2.63 21.15 11.45
CA LYS A 46 -4.04 21.18 11.05
C LYS A 46 -4.19 20.87 9.55
N PRO A 47 -5.25 20.19 9.15
CA PRO A 47 -6.37 19.70 9.98
C PRO A 47 -6.09 18.35 10.66
N PHE A 48 -5.05 17.60 10.25
CA PHE A 48 -4.84 16.20 10.62
C PHE A 48 -4.15 15.99 11.97
N GLN A 49 -3.92 17.04 12.76
CA GLN A 49 -3.68 16.89 14.21
C GLN A 49 -4.88 16.23 14.90
N GLU A 50 -6.10 16.47 14.39
CA GLU A 50 -7.34 15.92 14.95
C GLU A 50 -7.53 14.44 14.56
N PRO A 51 -7.49 13.49 15.51
CA PRO A 51 -7.60 12.06 15.21
C PRO A 51 -8.92 11.68 14.52
N ASN A 52 -10.04 12.36 14.85
CA ASN A 52 -11.33 12.05 14.25
C ASN A 52 -11.36 12.38 12.75
N LEU A 53 -10.64 13.42 12.32
CA LEU A 53 -10.50 13.72 10.89
C LEU A 53 -9.72 12.63 10.17
N ARG A 54 -8.62 12.14 10.74
CA ARG A 54 -7.87 11.04 10.14
C ARG A 54 -8.70 9.75 10.04
N ARG A 55 -9.48 9.45 11.10
CA ARG A 55 -10.42 8.30 11.09
C ARG A 55 -11.52 8.48 10.06
N ALA A 56 -12.07 9.71 9.91
CA ALA A 56 -13.06 10.02 8.88
C ALA A 56 -12.52 9.69 7.47
N LEU A 57 -11.26 10.06 7.19
CA LEU A 57 -10.62 9.74 5.92
C LEU A 57 -10.46 8.21 5.75
N ALA A 58 -10.04 7.51 6.81
CA ALA A 58 -9.82 6.06 6.75
C ALA A 58 -11.10 5.26 6.43
N VAL A 59 -12.27 5.70 6.95
CA VAL A 59 -13.58 5.06 6.69
C VAL A 59 -14.27 5.59 5.42
N SER A 60 -13.83 6.72 4.86
CA SER A 60 -14.39 7.26 3.61
C SER A 60 -13.89 6.55 2.36
N LEU A 61 -12.86 5.71 2.46
CA LEU A 61 -12.16 5.12 1.33
C LEU A 61 -12.68 3.71 1.04
N ASP A 62 -13.35 3.52 -0.10
CA ASP A 62 -13.74 2.20 -0.58
C ASP A 62 -12.59 1.52 -1.33
N ARG A 63 -11.88 0.65 -0.60
CA ARG A 63 -10.73 -0.09 -1.12
C ARG A 63 -11.08 -1.10 -2.19
N ARG A 64 -12.31 -1.63 -2.19
CA ARG A 64 -12.76 -2.58 -3.21
C ARG A 64 -12.99 -1.88 -4.53
N GLU A 65 -13.73 -0.78 -4.51
CA GLU A 65 -13.94 0.03 -5.72
C GLU A 65 -12.60 0.54 -6.27
N ILE A 66 -11.66 0.94 -5.39
CA ILE A 66 -10.31 1.33 -5.81
C ILE A 66 -9.58 0.15 -6.48
N SER A 67 -9.58 -1.03 -5.89
CA SER A 67 -8.97 -2.23 -6.47
C SER A 67 -9.46 -2.49 -7.89
N GLU A 68 -10.78 -2.47 -8.08
CA GLU A 68 -11.41 -2.71 -9.39
C GLU A 68 -11.07 -1.62 -10.41
N ARG A 69 -11.20 -0.36 -10.03
CA ARG A 69 -11.01 0.77 -10.96
C ARG A 69 -9.54 1.05 -11.29
N VAL A 70 -8.63 0.82 -10.35
CA VAL A 70 -7.20 1.09 -10.53
C VAL A 70 -6.49 -0.07 -11.21
N SER A 71 -6.88 -1.31 -10.92
CA SER A 71 -6.08 -2.47 -11.29
C SER A 71 -6.89 -3.69 -11.73
N TYR A 72 -8.17 -3.53 -12.04
CA TYR A 72 -9.07 -4.64 -12.41
C TYR A 72 -9.05 -5.77 -11.38
N GLY A 73 -8.91 -5.43 -10.07
CA GLY A 73 -8.81 -6.39 -8.98
C GLY A 73 -7.43 -7.02 -8.77
N LEU A 74 -6.42 -6.70 -9.59
CA LEU A 74 -5.07 -7.29 -9.47
C LEU A 74 -4.33 -6.83 -8.21
N ARG A 75 -4.58 -5.61 -7.73
CA ARG A 75 -4.15 -5.11 -6.42
C ARG A 75 -5.25 -5.40 -5.40
N ARG A 76 -4.95 -6.17 -4.38
CA ARG A 76 -5.95 -6.58 -3.39
C ARG A 76 -6.18 -5.50 -2.33
N PRO A 77 -7.43 -5.25 -1.89
CA PRO A 77 -7.70 -4.36 -0.76
C PRO A 77 -6.89 -4.72 0.48
N LEU A 78 -6.30 -3.73 1.14
CA LEU A 78 -5.48 -3.91 2.33
C LEU A 78 -6.01 -3.06 3.49
N LYS A 79 -6.08 -3.65 4.69
CA LYS A 79 -6.54 -3.01 5.94
C LYS A 79 -5.55 -3.20 7.09
N ALA A 80 -4.25 -3.25 6.76
CA ALA A 80 -3.15 -3.35 7.70
C ALA A 80 -1.91 -2.71 7.07
N LEU A 81 -0.95 -2.25 7.87
CA LEU A 81 0.37 -1.84 7.35
C LEU A 81 1.27 -3.04 7.07
N VAL A 82 0.97 -4.17 7.69
CA VAL A 82 1.70 -5.42 7.49
C VAL A 82 0.98 -6.31 6.48
N PRO A 83 1.67 -6.85 5.45
CA PRO A 83 1.08 -7.84 4.55
C PRO A 83 0.52 -9.04 5.33
N PRO A 84 -0.68 -9.54 5.00
CA PRO A 84 -1.31 -10.65 5.72
C PRO A 84 -0.47 -11.94 5.78
N SER A 85 0.39 -12.17 4.78
CA SER A 85 1.31 -13.31 4.76
C SER A 85 2.37 -13.25 5.87
N LEU A 86 2.66 -12.07 6.40
CA LEU A 86 3.64 -11.83 7.47
C LEU A 86 2.98 -11.66 8.84
N ALA A 87 1.74 -11.19 8.87
CA ALA A 87 1.00 -10.88 10.10
C ALA A 87 0.55 -12.11 10.91
N GLY A 88 0.84 -13.34 10.43
CA GLY A 88 0.50 -14.56 11.17
C GLY A 88 -1.01 -14.82 11.31
N GLY A 89 -1.85 -14.23 10.46
CA GLY A 89 -3.30 -14.41 10.49
C GLY A 89 -4.05 -13.46 11.43
N THR A 90 -3.41 -12.38 11.86
CA THR A 90 -4.04 -11.35 12.69
C THR A 90 -5.12 -10.58 11.93
N THR A 91 -6.07 -10.01 12.67
CA THR A 91 -7.17 -9.23 12.09
C THR A 91 -6.64 -7.91 11.52
N ALA A 92 -7.10 -7.57 10.32
CA ALA A 92 -6.81 -6.28 9.70
C ALA A 92 -7.46 -5.14 10.52
N PRO A 93 -6.68 -4.27 11.19
CA PRO A 93 -7.21 -3.32 12.17
C PRO A 93 -7.90 -2.09 11.57
N TRP A 94 -7.64 -1.77 10.29
CA TRP A 94 -8.30 -0.62 9.65
C TRP A 94 -9.76 -0.91 9.29
N PRO A 95 -10.64 0.09 9.46
CA PRO A 95 -12.07 -0.09 9.24
C PRO A 95 -12.42 -0.31 7.77
N GLU A 96 -13.60 -0.89 7.55
CA GLU A 96 -14.25 -0.94 6.25
C GLU A 96 -14.76 0.44 5.84
N HIS A 97 -15.08 0.59 4.54
CA HIS A 97 -15.77 1.76 4.02
C HIS A 97 -17.12 1.96 4.71
N ASN A 98 -17.29 3.16 5.29
CA ASN A 98 -18.52 3.56 5.95
C ASN A 98 -18.72 5.08 5.83
N PRO A 99 -19.40 5.58 4.79
CA PRO A 99 -19.58 7.01 4.57
C PRO A 99 -20.46 7.68 5.62
N GLU A 100 -21.36 6.95 6.28
CA GLU A 100 -22.18 7.49 7.37
C GLU A 100 -21.30 7.80 8.59
N GLN A 101 -20.46 6.85 8.98
CA GLN A 101 -19.49 7.07 10.05
C GLN A 101 -18.50 8.19 9.71
N ALA A 102 -18.05 8.27 8.44
CA ALA A 102 -17.21 9.38 7.99
C ALA A 102 -17.90 10.72 8.17
N ARG A 103 -19.18 10.82 7.82
CA ARG A 103 -20.00 12.01 7.99
C ARG A 103 -20.13 12.40 9.45
N GLU A 104 -20.44 11.46 10.35
CA GLU A 104 -20.54 11.69 11.78
C GLU A 104 -19.24 12.26 12.37
N LEU A 105 -18.09 11.67 12.00
CA LEU A 105 -16.78 12.13 12.45
C LEU A 105 -16.45 13.54 11.93
N LEU A 106 -16.79 13.84 10.68
CA LEU A 106 -16.62 15.17 10.08
C LEU A 106 -17.53 16.21 10.73
N GLN A 107 -18.80 15.86 11.03
CA GLN A 107 -19.72 16.73 11.75
C GLN A 107 -19.24 17.04 13.18
N ALA A 108 -18.76 16.03 13.90
CA ALA A 108 -18.18 16.21 15.22
C ALA A 108 -16.95 17.14 15.23
N ALA A 109 -16.23 17.21 14.10
CA ALA A 109 -15.12 18.12 13.90
C ALA A 109 -15.51 19.49 13.31
N GLY A 110 -16.82 19.76 13.13
CA GLY A 110 -17.36 21.05 12.70
C GLY A 110 -17.54 21.23 11.19
N TYR A 111 -17.48 20.16 10.43
CA TYR A 111 -17.71 20.16 8.97
C TYR A 111 -19.14 19.68 8.63
N CYS A 112 -19.51 19.66 7.36
CA CYS A 112 -20.82 19.27 6.79
C CYS A 112 -21.96 20.29 6.99
N ASN A 113 -21.78 21.32 7.79
CA ASN A 113 -22.81 22.33 8.08
C ASN A 113 -22.48 23.67 7.42
N GLY A 114 -22.34 23.66 6.09
CA GLY A 114 -21.96 24.85 5.30
C GLY A 114 -20.43 25.05 5.21
N SER A 115 -19.64 24.15 5.78
CA SER A 115 -18.18 24.13 5.66
C SER A 115 -17.70 22.71 5.34
N ALA A 116 -16.93 22.53 4.29
CA ALA A 116 -16.31 21.27 3.95
C ALA A 116 -14.82 21.24 4.35
N LEU A 117 -14.36 20.10 4.83
CA LEU A 117 -12.92 19.83 5.00
C LEU A 117 -12.26 19.81 3.62
N ARG A 118 -11.40 20.79 3.33
CA ARG A 118 -10.67 20.88 2.06
C ARG A 118 -9.19 20.72 2.30
N PHE A 119 -8.53 19.85 1.51
CA PHE A 119 -7.09 19.65 1.58
C PHE A 119 -6.52 19.10 0.26
N PRO A 120 -5.23 19.36 -0.03
CA PRO A 120 -4.55 18.73 -1.14
C PRO A 120 -4.32 17.25 -0.86
N LEU A 121 -4.72 16.40 -1.82
CA LEU A 121 -4.31 15.01 -1.91
C LEU A 121 -3.20 14.91 -2.95
N THR A 122 -1.97 14.81 -2.47
CA THR A 122 -0.79 14.72 -3.33
C THR A 122 -0.58 13.28 -3.77
N PHE A 123 -0.26 13.09 -5.05
CA PHE A 123 0.06 11.80 -5.64
C PHE A 123 1.29 11.90 -6.55
N ARG A 124 2.00 10.80 -6.74
CA ARG A 124 3.17 10.75 -7.64
C ARG A 124 2.71 10.83 -9.09
N SER A 125 2.98 11.94 -9.77
CA SER A 125 2.52 12.23 -11.13
C SER A 125 3.08 11.26 -12.18
N ASN A 126 4.22 10.64 -11.90
CA ASN A 126 4.88 9.63 -12.73
C ASN A 126 4.49 8.18 -12.36
N VAL A 127 3.50 7.97 -11.47
CA VAL A 127 2.94 6.66 -11.10
C VAL A 127 1.45 6.63 -11.48
N PRO A 128 1.07 6.00 -12.61
CA PRO A 128 -0.30 6.01 -13.11
C PRO A 128 -1.34 5.51 -12.11
N ALA A 129 -1.02 4.48 -11.34
CA ALA A 129 -1.90 3.92 -10.32
C ALA A 129 -2.26 4.91 -9.21
N ASP A 130 -1.32 5.76 -8.80
CA ASP A 130 -1.56 6.80 -7.79
C ASP A 130 -2.59 7.82 -8.29
N LYS A 131 -2.46 8.26 -9.54
CA LYS A 131 -3.42 9.17 -10.17
C LYS A 131 -4.82 8.55 -10.25
N LEU A 132 -4.92 7.29 -10.65
CA LEU A 132 -6.21 6.59 -10.74
C LEU A 132 -6.85 6.42 -9.34
N LEU A 133 -6.06 6.13 -8.31
CA LEU A 133 -6.53 6.09 -6.93
C LEU A 133 -7.04 7.45 -6.49
N ALA A 134 -6.27 8.53 -6.72
CA ALA A 134 -6.66 9.89 -6.34
C ALA A 134 -8.00 10.30 -6.98
N LEU A 135 -8.15 10.05 -8.29
CA LEU A 135 -9.40 10.30 -9.02
C LEU A 135 -10.56 9.44 -8.50
N THR A 136 -10.31 8.16 -8.21
CA THR A 136 -11.35 7.26 -7.70
C THR A 136 -11.82 7.68 -6.32
N TRP A 137 -10.90 8.00 -5.40
CA TRP A 137 -11.28 8.46 -4.06
C TRP A 137 -11.97 9.82 -4.11
N GLN A 138 -11.52 10.76 -4.95
CA GLN A 138 -12.22 12.03 -5.18
C GLN A 138 -13.67 11.80 -5.64
N ALA A 139 -13.89 10.84 -6.57
CA ALA A 139 -15.23 10.51 -7.03
C ALA A 139 -16.10 9.87 -5.92
N GLN A 140 -15.52 9.02 -5.06
CA GLN A 140 -16.22 8.46 -3.89
C GLN A 140 -16.63 9.58 -2.91
N VAL A 141 -15.72 10.49 -2.59
CA VAL A 141 -15.98 11.63 -1.71
C VAL A 141 -17.07 12.55 -2.32
N GLN A 142 -17.00 12.82 -3.61
CA GLN A 142 -18.02 13.62 -4.29
C GLN A 142 -19.39 12.96 -4.27
N ARG A 143 -19.46 11.65 -4.38
CA ARG A 143 -20.72 10.89 -4.33
C ARG A 143 -21.31 10.85 -2.91
N ASP A 144 -20.47 10.58 -1.91
CA ASP A 144 -20.93 10.18 -0.58
C ASP A 144 -20.84 11.31 0.46
N LEU A 145 -19.91 12.26 0.28
CA LEU A 145 -19.50 13.26 1.29
C LEU A 145 -19.31 14.68 0.73
N SER A 146 -19.92 15.01 -0.40
CA SER A 146 -19.68 16.29 -1.13
C SER A 146 -19.87 17.56 -0.28
N GLU A 147 -20.78 17.53 0.71
CA GLU A 147 -21.02 18.65 1.63
C GLU A 147 -20.02 18.74 2.76
N CYS A 148 -19.28 17.65 3.00
CA CYS A 148 -18.40 17.46 4.16
C CYS A 148 -16.93 17.53 3.82
N MET A 149 -16.52 17.07 2.62
CA MET A 149 -15.12 16.91 2.26
C MET A 149 -14.87 17.18 0.77
N VAL A 150 -13.74 17.80 0.47
CA VAL A 150 -13.27 18.09 -0.89
C VAL A 150 -11.79 17.75 -0.99
N LEU A 151 -11.43 16.90 -1.94
CA LEU A 151 -10.06 16.55 -2.27
C LEU A 151 -9.57 17.42 -3.43
N ASP A 152 -8.54 18.23 -3.19
CA ASP A 152 -7.85 18.97 -4.25
C ASP A 152 -6.68 18.11 -4.74
N LEU A 153 -6.76 17.58 -5.95
CA LEU A 153 -5.77 16.65 -6.47
C LEU A 153 -4.49 17.40 -6.88
N ASP A 154 -3.35 16.96 -6.37
CA ASP A 154 -2.05 17.56 -6.59
C ASP A 154 -1.03 16.52 -7.06
N GLY A 155 -0.69 16.57 -8.36
CA GLY A 155 0.26 15.64 -8.98
C GLY A 155 1.68 16.19 -8.93
N VAL A 156 2.53 15.62 -8.09
CA VAL A 156 3.92 15.98 -7.89
C VAL A 156 4.84 14.84 -8.32
N GLU A 157 5.99 15.15 -8.90
CA GLU A 157 6.96 14.13 -9.33
C GLU A 157 7.57 13.42 -8.10
N SER A 158 7.78 12.09 -8.18
CA SER A 158 8.21 11.22 -7.08
C SER A 158 9.44 11.73 -6.34
N THR A 159 10.49 12.14 -7.06
CA THR A 159 11.75 12.62 -6.46
C THR A 159 11.52 13.86 -5.60
N THR A 160 10.62 14.75 -6.03
CA THR A 160 10.23 15.94 -5.26
C THR A 160 9.47 15.55 -3.99
N ILE A 161 8.53 14.61 -4.09
CA ILE A 161 7.81 14.11 -2.92
C ILE A 161 8.79 13.55 -1.89
N TYR A 162 9.64 12.60 -2.28
CA TYR A 162 10.56 11.95 -1.34
C TYR A 162 11.56 12.94 -0.71
N ARG A 163 11.99 13.96 -1.44
CA ARG A 163 12.87 14.99 -0.89
C ARG A 163 12.21 15.87 0.18
N GLN A 164 10.91 16.17 0.01
CA GLN A 164 10.19 17.11 0.86
C GLN A 164 9.28 16.44 1.90
N LEU A 165 9.20 15.11 1.88
CA LEU A 165 8.30 14.35 2.73
C LEU A 165 8.58 14.62 4.22
N GLY A 166 9.84 14.48 4.62
CA GLY A 166 10.29 14.75 5.99
C GLY A 166 10.28 16.23 6.41
N GLU A 167 10.02 17.15 5.47
CA GLU A 167 9.83 18.58 5.76
C GLU A 167 8.38 18.92 6.13
N GLY A 168 7.46 17.95 6.03
CA GLY A 168 6.02 18.14 6.28
C GLY A 168 5.32 18.97 5.20
N ALA A 169 5.79 18.86 3.95
CA ALA A 169 5.26 19.65 2.84
C ALA A 169 3.86 19.20 2.39
N PHE A 170 3.47 17.93 2.64
CA PHE A 170 2.25 17.34 2.09
C PHE A 170 1.24 17.00 3.17
N LYS A 171 0.00 17.50 3.04
CA LYS A 171 -1.08 17.25 4.01
C LYS A 171 -1.57 15.80 3.97
N ALA A 172 -1.78 15.28 2.77
CA ALA A 172 -2.08 13.88 2.50
C ALA A 172 -1.31 13.48 1.25
N VAL A 173 -0.57 12.38 1.30
CA VAL A 173 0.27 11.94 0.17
C VAL A 173 0.18 10.43 -0.02
N MET A 174 0.07 10.01 -1.28
CA MET A 174 0.02 8.62 -1.68
C MET A 174 1.43 8.08 -1.91
N LEU A 175 1.71 6.95 -1.27
CA LEU A 175 3.01 6.29 -1.31
C LEU A 175 2.84 4.76 -1.35
N ASP A 176 3.93 4.08 -1.60
CA ASP A 176 4.05 2.64 -1.43
C ASP A 176 5.24 2.29 -0.54
N TRP A 177 5.22 1.08 -0.01
CA TRP A 177 6.32 0.53 0.74
C TRP A 177 6.44 -0.97 0.50
N ARG A 178 7.67 -1.42 0.37
CA ARG A 178 8.01 -2.84 0.33
C ARG A 178 9.11 -3.12 1.34
N GLY A 179 8.85 -4.04 2.26
CA GLY A 179 9.85 -4.45 3.25
C GLY A 179 11.09 -5.05 2.59
N SER A 180 12.26 -4.74 3.10
CA SER A 180 13.54 -5.26 2.59
C SER A 180 13.73 -6.75 2.91
N TYR A 181 12.97 -7.28 3.86
CA TYR A 181 12.95 -8.68 4.28
C TYR A 181 11.54 -9.06 4.74
N PRO A 182 11.18 -10.38 4.71
CA PRO A 182 9.81 -10.83 4.99
C PRO A 182 9.54 -10.90 6.51
N ASP A 183 9.42 -9.75 7.15
CA ASP A 183 9.11 -9.59 8.56
C ASP A 183 8.18 -8.38 8.77
N PRO A 184 7.21 -8.43 9.71
CA PRO A 184 6.32 -7.31 10.03
C PRO A 184 7.07 -6.04 10.42
N GLU A 185 8.21 -6.15 11.10
CA GLU A 185 9.03 -5.01 11.51
C GLU A 185 9.50 -4.19 10.32
N ALA A 186 9.82 -4.83 9.17
CA ALA A 186 10.23 -4.15 7.93
C ALA A 186 9.16 -3.21 7.35
N TYR A 187 7.92 -3.27 7.87
CA TYR A 187 6.81 -2.40 7.51
C TYR A 187 6.48 -1.40 8.62
N LEU A 188 6.57 -1.81 9.88
CA LEU A 188 6.16 -0.98 11.01
C LEU A 188 7.25 0.02 11.42
N THR A 189 8.50 -0.43 11.54
CA THR A 189 9.60 0.42 11.98
C THR A 189 9.87 1.61 11.05
N PRO A 190 9.96 1.45 9.71
CA PRO A 190 10.20 2.55 8.78
C PRO A 190 9.07 3.59 8.69
N LEU A 191 7.88 3.27 9.17
CA LEU A 191 6.75 4.17 9.17
C LEU A 191 6.46 4.78 10.54
N LEU A 192 6.82 4.09 11.65
CA LEU A 192 6.31 4.38 12.98
C LEU A 192 7.37 4.67 14.03
N SER A 193 8.64 4.30 13.79
CA SER A 193 9.67 4.53 14.82
C SER A 193 10.00 6.01 14.98
N CYS A 194 10.27 6.40 16.21
CA CYS A 194 10.55 7.76 16.60
C CYS A 194 11.56 7.80 17.74
N THR A 195 12.57 8.64 17.61
CA THR A 195 13.62 8.83 18.61
C THR A 195 13.36 9.99 19.56
N SER A 196 12.59 10.99 19.10
CA SER A 196 12.20 12.15 19.90
C SER A 196 10.71 12.42 19.75
N VAL A 197 9.95 12.36 20.84
CA VAL A 197 8.48 12.48 20.85
C VAL A 197 8.04 13.61 21.77
N GLU A 198 7.16 14.48 21.26
CA GLU A 198 6.45 15.49 22.04
C GLU A 198 4.94 15.24 21.97
N GLY A 199 4.35 14.78 23.07
CA GLY A 199 2.94 14.34 23.08
C GLY A 199 2.69 13.18 22.12
N ASN A 200 1.91 13.41 21.07
CA ASN A 200 1.63 12.46 19.99
C ASN A 200 2.36 12.80 18.68
N ILE A 201 3.36 13.67 18.74
CA ILE A 201 4.11 14.14 17.57
C ILE A 201 5.52 13.54 17.63
N CYS A 202 5.93 12.92 16.54
CA CYS A 202 7.30 12.49 16.30
C CYS A 202 8.11 13.67 15.78
N MET A 203 9.08 14.12 16.58
CA MET A 203 9.97 15.23 16.22
C MET A 203 11.16 14.75 15.39
N GLU A 204 11.70 13.57 15.73
CA GLU A 204 12.84 12.95 15.04
C GLU A 204 12.66 11.43 14.94
N GLY A 205 12.91 10.87 13.77
CA GLY A 205 12.83 9.44 13.48
C GLY A 205 12.07 9.13 12.20
N GLU A 206 11.82 7.84 11.96
CA GLU A 206 11.24 7.37 10.70
C GLU A 206 9.82 7.90 10.46
N ALA A 207 9.01 8.04 11.50
CA ALA A 207 7.67 8.63 11.36
C ALA A 207 7.69 10.09 10.91
N ALA A 208 8.75 10.85 11.23
CA ALA A 208 8.94 12.19 10.69
C ALA A 208 9.45 12.13 9.24
N ILE A 209 10.43 11.28 8.95
CA ILE A 209 10.99 11.09 7.60
C ILE A 209 9.93 10.60 6.62
N SER A 210 9.03 9.71 7.05
CA SER A 210 7.90 9.20 6.25
C SER A 210 6.70 10.17 6.16
N GLY A 211 6.82 11.37 6.73
CA GLY A 211 5.88 12.49 6.56
C GLY A 211 4.63 12.44 7.43
N SER A 212 4.43 11.43 8.28
CA SER A 212 3.29 11.38 9.17
C SER A 212 3.46 12.24 10.42
N PHE A 213 4.68 12.32 10.95
CA PHE A 213 5.01 12.95 12.24
C PHE A 213 4.16 12.44 13.40
N TRP A 214 3.61 11.24 13.25
CA TRP A 214 2.71 10.68 14.23
C TRP A 214 3.44 9.77 15.23
N SER A 215 3.04 9.88 16.49
CA SER A 215 3.38 8.92 17.53
C SER A 215 2.20 8.71 18.47
N ALA A 216 2.28 7.70 19.33
CA ALA A 216 1.28 7.42 20.34
C ALA A 216 1.94 6.90 21.64
N PRO A 217 1.29 7.08 22.81
CA PRO A 217 1.77 6.52 24.06
C PRO A 217 1.98 5.01 23.98
N GLY A 218 3.17 4.56 24.34
CA GLY A 218 3.53 3.15 24.35
C GLY A 218 3.93 2.56 22.99
N LEU A 219 3.79 3.30 21.88
CA LEU A 219 4.17 2.82 20.54
C LEU A 219 5.65 2.47 20.46
N GLN A 220 6.53 3.41 20.82
CA GLN A 220 7.98 3.19 20.78
C GLN A 220 8.44 2.06 21.73
N THR A 221 7.81 2.00 22.91
CA THR A 221 8.06 0.92 23.87
C THR A 221 7.65 -0.44 23.29
N ALA A 222 6.53 -0.51 22.55
CA ALA A 222 6.06 -1.74 21.92
C ALA A 222 7.00 -2.18 20.78
N LEU A 223 7.47 -1.26 19.94
CA LEU A 223 8.46 -1.52 18.89
C LEU A 223 9.76 -2.05 19.49
N LEU A 224 10.37 -1.33 20.42
CA LEU A 224 11.63 -1.75 21.08
C LEU A 224 11.50 -3.09 21.83
N LYS A 225 10.32 -3.33 22.43
CA LYS A 225 10.08 -4.61 23.10
C LYS A 225 10.01 -5.76 22.10
N SER A 226 9.45 -5.54 20.92
CA SER A 226 9.38 -6.58 19.88
C SER A 226 10.76 -7.12 19.49
N ASP A 227 11.79 -6.28 19.51
CA ASP A 227 13.17 -6.65 19.17
C ASP A 227 13.79 -7.64 20.16
N THR A 228 13.28 -7.66 21.39
CA THR A 228 13.76 -8.56 22.45
C THR A 228 12.97 -9.87 22.54
N LEU A 229 11.89 -10.00 21.75
CA LEU A 229 10.99 -11.14 21.75
C LEU A 229 11.21 -12.03 20.54
N THR A 230 10.76 -13.28 20.64
CA THR A 230 10.78 -14.25 19.53
C THR A 230 9.42 -14.96 19.40
N GLY A 231 9.19 -15.61 18.26
CA GLY A 231 8.00 -16.45 18.04
C GLY A 231 6.68 -15.68 18.22
N ASP A 232 5.71 -16.32 18.87
CA ASP A 232 4.36 -15.77 19.06
C ASP A 232 4.31 -14.49 19.88
N ALA A 233 5.20 -14.39 20.88
CA ALA A 233 5.27 -13.18 21.73
C ALA A 233 5.70 -11.95 20.90
N ARG A 234 6.64 -12.13 19.98
CA ARG A 234 7.05 -11.06 19.05
C ARG A 234 5.94 -10.70 18.08
N ARG A 235 5.27 -11.69 17.48
CA ARG A 235 4.13 -11.46 16.60
C ARG A 235 3.04 -10.65 17.30
N THR A 236 2.66 -11.05 18.52
CA THR A 236 1.65 -10.33 19.33
C THR A 236 2.06 -8.88 19.62
N ALA A 237 3.35 -8.62 19.87
CA ALA A 237 3.83 -7.27 20.11
C ALA A 237 3.76 -6.41 18.85
N LEU A 238 4.14 -6.94 17.68
CA LEU A 238 4.06 -6.23 16.41
C LEU A 238 2.62 -6.03 15.94
N ASP A 239 1.73 -7.00 16.15
CA ASP A 239 0.30 -6.86 15.91
C ASP A 239 -0.31 -5.72 16.73
N ARG A 240 0.08 -5.59 17.99
CA ARG A 240 -0.33 -4.46 18.82
C ARG A 240 0.13 -3.11 18.25
N VAL A 241 1.33 -3.04 17.66
CA VAL A 241 1.82 -1.83 17.01
C VAL A 241 0.96 -1.47 15.81
N ASP A 242 0.60 -2.45 14.98
CA ASP A 242 -0.29 -2.25 13.83
C ASP A 242 -1.68 -1.76 14.28
N HIS A 243 -2.24 -2.31 15.35
CA HIS A 243 -3.50 -1.83 15.96
C HIS A 243 -3.40 -0.39 16.47
N LEU A 244 -2.33 -0.03 17.19
CA LEU A 244 -2.12 1.34 17.64
C LEU A 244 -2.06 2.32 16.47
N SER A 245 -1.43 1.91 15.36
CA SER A 245 -1.34 2.75 14.17
C SER A 245 -2.70 2.92 13.47
N ALA A 246 -3.54 1.88 13.48
CA ALA A 246 -4.91 1.97 12.98
C ALA A 246 -5.77 2.92 13.83
N ASP A 247 -5.65 2.86 15.15
CA ASP A 247 -6.34 3.79 16.06
C ASP A 247 -5.92 5.24 15.83
N GLY A 248 -4.65 5.47 15.51
CA GLY A 248 -4.11 6.78 15.18
C GLY A 248 -4.50 7.28 13.79
N ALA A 249 -4.70 6.37 12.85
CA ALA A 249 -5.04 6.60 11.45
C ALA A 249 -4.14 7.64 10.74
N ALA A 250 -2.86 7.70 11.13
CA ALA A 250 -1.88 8.58 10.46
C ALA A 250 -1.46 8.05 9.09
N TYR A 251 -1.67 6.77 8.87
CA TYR A 251 -1.57 6.07 7.59
C TYR A 251 -2.91 5.43 7.26
N ILE A 252 -3.22 5.36 5.97
CA ILE A 252 -4.42 4.66 5.48
C ILE A 252 -3.96 3.62 4.47
N PRO A 253 -3.84 2.33 4.84
CA PRO A 253 -3.55 1.27 3.88
C PRO A 253 -4.65 1.19 2.83
N VAL A 254 -4.26 0.98 1.58
CA VAL A 254 -5.17 0.95 0.43
C VAL A 254 -5.16 -0.40 -0.25
N TRP A 255 -4.00 -0.84 -0.73
CA TRP A 255 -3.86 -2.10 -1.46
C TRP A 255 -2.59 -2.85 -1.11
N LEU A 256 -2.60 -4.12 -1.46
CA LEU A 256 -1.46 -5.03 -1.46
C LEU A 256 -1.18 -5.44 -2.90
N ASP A 257 0.02 -5.18 -3.39
CA ASP A 257 0.47 -5.57 -4.73
C ASP A 257 1.44 -6.76 -4.68
N SER A 258 1.45 -7.50 -5.78
CA SER A 258 2.33 -8.63 -6.03
C SER A 258 3.14 -8.37 -7.30
N PRO A 259 4.46 -8.59 -7.30
CA PRO A 259 5.22 -8.53 -8.53
C PRO A 259 4.74 -9.61 -9.49
N ARG A 260 4.63 -9.27 -10.77
CA ARG A 260 4.19 -10.18 -11.83
C ARG A 260 5.21 -10.18 -12.95
N ALA A 261 5.36 -11.33 -13.57
CA ALA A 261 6.18 -11.50 -14.76
C ALA A 261 5.42 -12.32 -15.81
N TRP A 262 5.47 -11.87 -17.05
CA TRP A 262 4.91 -12.56 -18.20
C TRP A 262 6.00 -12.97 -19.15
N ALA A 263 5.97 -14.22 -19.58
CA ALA A 263 6.95 -14.77 -20.53
C ALA A 263 6.28 -15.47 -21.69
N GLN A 264 6.96 -15.51 -22.83
CA GLN A 264 6.56 -16.29 -23.98
C GLN A 264 6.56 -17.80 -23.67
N LEU A 265 5.70 -18.58 -24.33
CA LEU A 265 5.56 -20.01 -24.09
C LEU A 265 6.81 -20.84 -24.41
N ASN A 266 7.75 -20.28 -25.18
CA ASN A 266 9.04 -20.90 -25.47
C ASN A 266 10.07 -20.75 -24.33
N LEU A 267 9.71 -20.06 -23.25
CA LEU A 267 10.47 -20.00 -21.99
C LEU A 267 9.82 -20.91 -20.94
N ASN A 268 10.57 -21.31 -19.94
CA ASN A 268 9.96 -21.83 -18.72
C ASN A 268 9.23 -20.68 -17.97
N PRO A 269 8.19 -20.99 -17.17
CA PRO A 269 7.51 -19.96 -16.37
C PRO A 269 8.50 -19.21 -15.50
N PRO A 270 8.46 -17.86 -15.47
CA PRO A 270 9.29 -17.06 -14.56
C PRO A 270 9.07 -17.48 -13.10
N ARG A 271 10.08 -17.34 -12.25
CA ARG A 271 9.97 -17.63 -10.81
C ARG A 271 10.43 -16.46 -9.99
N PHE A 272 9.75 -16.22 -8.87
CA PHE A 272 10.15 -15.25 -7.86
C PHE A 272 10.66 -15.99 -6.62
N ASP A 273 11.62 -15.42 -5.95
CA ASP A 273 12.04 -15.86 -4.61
C ASP A 273 11.08 -15.38 -3.52
N GLY A 274 11.33 -15.75 -2.27
CA GLY A 274 10.52 -15.36 -1.12
C GLY A 274 10.50 -13.86 -0.83
N SER A 275 11.46 -13.09 -1.35
CA SER A 275 11.49 -11.63 -1.27
C SER A 275 10.79 -10.94 -2.44
N GLY A 276 10.30 -11.70 -3.43
CA GLY A 276 9.66 -11.20 -4.65
C GLY A 276 10.65 -10.69 -5.69
N GLN A 277 11.92 -11.10 -5.62
CA GLN A 277 12.89 -10.88 -6.70
C GLN A 277 12.73 -11.95 -7.78
N LEU A 278 12.79 -11.53 -9.04
CA LEU A 278 12.74 -12.46 -10.15
C LEU A 278 14.04 -13.25 -10.26
N MET A 279 13.94 -14.57 -10.31
CA MET A 279 15.07 -15.49 -10.42
C MET A 279 15.53 -15.60 -11.88
N LEU A 280 16.18 -14.56 -12.40
CA LEU A 280 16.60 -14.46 -13.80
C LEU A 280 17.54 -15.62 -14.23
N ALA A 281 18.37 -16.12 -13.30
CA ALA A 281 19.29 -17.23 -13.58
C ALA A 281 18.58 -18.57 -13.86
N GLU A 282 17.31 -18.68 -13.48
CA GLU A 282 16.48 -19.87 -13.74
C GLU A 282 15.64 -19.76 -15.02
N LEU A 283 15.72 -18.63 -15.73
CA LEU A 283 14.93 -18.41 -16.93
C LEU A 283 15.61 -19.06 -18.13
N GLU A 284 15.04 -20.14 -18.65
CA GLU A 284 15.58 -20.94 -19.73
C GLU A 284 14.62 -21.01 -20.90
N ARG A 285 15.18 -21.11 -22.12
CA ARG A 285 14.36 -21.47 -23.28
C ARG A 285 14.03 -22.95 -23.24
N ARG A 286 12.77 -23.28 -23.41
CA ARG A 286 12.33 -24.66 -23.57
C ARG A 286 12.98 -25.20 -24.84
N GLN A 287 13.75 -26.27 -24.70
CA GLN A 287 14.19 -27.02 -25.87
C GLN A 287 12.93 -27.70 -26.44
N ASP A 288 12.55 -27.33 -27.65
CA ASP A 288 11.52 -28.05 -28.39
C ASP A 288 11.88 -29.52 -28.36
N GLY A 289 10.99 -30.34 -27.82
CA GLY A 289 11.28 -31.75 -27.58
C GLY A 289 11.92 -32.41 -28.77
N ALA A 290 13.12 -32.93 -28.56
CA ALA A 290 13.75 -33.80 -29.52
C ALA A 290 12.73 -34.89 -29.89
N SER A 291 12.17 -34.80 -31.09
CA SER A 291 11.34 -35.81 -31.69
C SER A 291 12.03 -37.15 -31.46
N LYS A 292 11.44 -38.03 -30.70
CA LYS A 292 11.83 -39.45 -30.69
C LYS A 292 11.64 -39.96 -32.10
N LYS A 293 12.67 -39.79 -32.96
CA LYS A 293 12.80 -40.57 -34.19
C LYS A 293 13.01 -42.02 -33.77
N GLY A 294 12.06 -42.83 -34.18
CA GLY A 294 11.98 -44.23 -33.87
C GLY A 294 13.26 -44.99 -34.15
N ALA A 295 13.66 -45.75 -33.16
CA ALA A 295 14.45 -46.96 -33.40
C ALA A 295 13.53 -47.99 -34.03
N THR A 296 13.49 -48.04 -35.34
CA THR A 296 13.04 -49.25 -36.05
C THR A 296 14.18 -50.26 -35.96
N ASN A 297 13.93 -51.27 -35.16
CA ASN A 297 14.74 -52.50 -35.22
C ASN A 297 14.68 -53.13 -36.60
N ASN A 298 15.83 -53.50 -37.11
CA ASN A 298 16.05 -54.67 -37.95
C ASN A 298 16.81 -55.71 -37.12
#